data_e3f55aecd74c68ab1ae5f9aba6a05747
#
_entry.id   e3f55aecd74c68ab1ae5f9aba6a05747
#
_cell.length_a   1.000
_cell.length_b   1.000
_cell.length_c   1.000
_cell.angle_alpha   90.00
_cell.angle_beta   90.00
_cell.angle_gamma   90.00
#
_symmetry.space_group_name_H-M   'P 1'
#
loop_
_entity.id
_entity.type
_entity.pdbx_description
1 polymer ?
#
loop_
_entity_poly.entity_id
_entity_poly.type
_entity_poly.pdbx_seq_one_letter_code
_entity_poly.pdbx_strand_id
1 'polypeptide(L)'
;MVGRYSNIPCVLVASKIDGYVSVNYDNYNGISDAMKYMIRELGMTKLGMVGGPAGNTDAKERKNTFIRVLEENHMSFDENCFVEGNLSRFSREAFDTLIENNPQLQGIFCVNDDTAIGLYEALKLHGRMPGKDVKVFGYDNMLSSAKMEPPLSSVWADPA
;
A
#
# COMPACT_ATOMS: atom_id res chain seq x y z
N MET A 1 20.51 -9.84 -16.69
CA MET A 1 20.86 -11.25 -16.35
C MET A 1 20.02 -12.30 -17.09
N VAL A 2 18.79 -12.00 -17.48
CA VAL A 2 17.88 -12.93 -18.20
C VAL A 2 18.39 -13.31 -19.60
N GLY A 3 19.09 -12.42 -20.32
CA GLY A 3 19.63 -12.69 -21.66
C GLY A 3 20.75 -13.73 -21.75
N ARG A 4 21.28 -14.23 -20.63
CA ARG A 4 22.32 -15.28 -20.63
C ARG A 4 21.78 -16.70 -20.85
N TYR A 5 20.45 -16.89 -20.78
CA TYR A 5 19.79 -18.20 -20.83
C TYR A 5 18.66 -18.23 -21.84
N SER A 6 18.92 -17.69 -23.06
CA SER A 6 17.91 -17.55 -24.11
C SER A 6 17.23 -18.87 -24.56
N ASN A 7 17.82 -20.02 -24.21
CA ASN A 7 17.31 -21.36 -24.57
C ASN A 7 16.54 -22.04 -23.41
N ILE A 8 16.39 -21.39 -22.26
CA ILE A 8 15.66 -21.95 -21.13
C ILE A 8 14.29 -21.25 -21.06
N PRO A 9 13.17 -22.00 -21.03
CA PRO A 9 11.86 -21.41 -20.79
C PRO A 9 11.86 -20.65 -19.46
N CYS A 10 11.50 -19.37 -19.50
CA CYS A 10 11.54 -18.49 -18.34
C CYS A 10 10.16 -17.89 -18.11
N VAL A 11 9.65 -17.97 -16.89
CA VAL A 11 8.45 -17.25 -16.43
C VAL A 11 8.86 -16.31 -15.31
N LEU A 12 8.48 -15.06 -15.43
CA LEU A 12 8.71 -14.07 -14.40
C LEU A 12 7.57 -14.12 -13.38
N VAL A 13 7.89 -14.02 -12.10
CA VAL A 13 6.90 -13.93 -11.02
C VAL A 13 7.04 -12.58 -10.35
N ALA A 14 5.91 -11.87 -10.16
CA ALA A 14 5.85 -10.54 -9.57
C ALA A 14 6.81 -9.52 -10.26
N SER A 15 6.98 -9.67 -11.58
CA SER A 15 7.85 -8.81 -12.38
C SER A 15 7.40 -8.81 -13.83
N LYS A 16 7.65 -7.71 -14.54
CA LYS A 16 7.29 -7.57 -15.95
C LYS A 16 8.50 -7.09 -16.75
N ILE A 17 8.88 -7.88 -17.76
CA ILE A 17 9.91 -7.53 -18.74
C ILE A 17 9.35 -7.86 -20.12
N ASP A 18 9.47 -6.93 -21.04
CA ASP A 18 8.98 -7.13 -22.41
C ASP A 18 9.61 -8.34 -23.07
N GLY A 19 8.78 -9.14 -23.71
CA GLY A 19 9.21 -10.38 -24.39
C GLY A 19 9.24 -11.63 -23.49
N TYR A 20 8.90 -11.53 -22.21
CA TYR A 20 8.80 -12.66 -21.29
C TYR A 20 7.38 -12.87 -20.79
N VAL A 21 7.01 -14.14 -20.59
CA VAL A 21 5.77 -14.48 -19.88
C VAL A 21 5.92 -14.13 -18.41
N SER A 22 4.92 -13.47 -17.84
CA SER A 22 4.93 -13.10 -16.42
C SER A 22 3.61 -13.47 -15.73
N VAL A 23 3.72 -13.84 -14.46
CA VAL A 23 2.61 -14.05 -13.55
C VAL A 23 2.70 -12.96 -12.47
N ASN A 24 1.67 -12.14 -12.37
CA ASN A 24 1.63 -11.00 -11.46
C ASN A 24 0.39 -11.08 -10.58
N TYR A 25 0.42 -10.38 -9.45
CA TYR A 25 -0.73 -10.21 -8.58
C TYR A 25 -1.81 -9.34 -9.23
N ASP A 26 -3.07 -9.61 -8.92
CA ASP A 26 -4.16 -8.68 -9.22
C ASP A 26 -4.17 -7.57 -8.17
N ASN A 27 -3.34 -6.55 -8.41
CA ASN A 27 -3.24 -5.40 -7.53
C ASN A 27 -4.51 -4.53 -7.54
N TYR A 28 -5.37 -4.66 -8.57
CA TYR A 28 -6.53 -3.77 -8.69
C TYR A 28 -7.68 -4.19 -7.77
N ASN A 29 -8.14 -5.43 -7.85
CA ASN A 29 -9.37 -5.83 -7.16
C ASN A 29 -9.24 -5.71 -5.64
N GLY A 30 -8.19 -6.27 -5.04
CA GLY A 30 -8.00 -6.21 -3.58
C GLY A 30 -7.87 -4.78 -3.03
N ILE A 31 -7.09 -3.92 -3.72
CA ILE A 31 -6.96 -2.51 -3.31
C ILE A 31 -8.27 -1.76 -3.52
N SER A 32 -8.95 -2.00 -4.65
CA SER A 32 -10.24 -1.39 -4.94
C SER A 32 -11.27 -1.70 -3.86
N ASP A 33 -11.34 -2.95 -3.41
CA ASP A 33 -12.28 -3.37 -2.36
C ASP A 33 -11.93 -2.73 -1.00
N ALA A 34 -10.65 -2.73 -0.62
CA ALA A 34 -10.19 -2.07 0.60
C ALA A 34 -10.49 -0.56 0.58
N MET A 35 -10.21 0.11 -0.52
CA MET A 35 -10.45 1.53 -0.70
C MET A 35 -11.96 1.87 -0.70
N LYS A 36 -12.78 1.07 -1.39
CA LYS A 36 -14.24 1.23 -1.38
C LYS A 36 -14.81 1.04 0.02
N TYR A 37 -14.30 0.10 0.78
CA TYR A 37 -14.68 -0.08 2.18
C TYR A 37 -14.35 1.18 3.00
N MET A 38 -13.13 1.72 2.90
CA MET A 38 -12.76 2.97 3.58
C MET A 38 -13.67 4.14 3.21
N ILE A 39 -13.95 4.31 1.91
CA ILE A 39 -14.71 5.46 1.41
C ILE A 39 -16.20 5.30 1.70
N ARG A 40 -16.80 4.15 1.35
CA ARG A 40 -18.26 3.98 1.33
C ARG A 40 -18.81 3.48 2.65
N GLU A 41 -18.15 2.50 3.28
CA GLU A 41 -18.63 1.91 4.53
C GLU A 41 -18.18 2.71 5.76
N LEU A 42 -16.93 3.20 5.74
CA LEU A 42 -16.40 3.99 6.85
C LEU A 42 -16.56 5.51 6.64
N GLY A 43 -17.05 5.95 5.50
CA GLY A 43 -17.33 7.36 5.20
C GLY A 43 -16.11 8.27 5.17
N MET A 44 -14.93 7.73 4.85
CA MET A 44 -13.69 8.49 4.86
C MET A 44 -13.56 9.37 3.64
N THR A 45 -13.18 10.62 3.85
CA THR A 45 -12.98 11.64 2.80
C THR A 45 -11.55 12.15 2.73
N LYS A 46 -10.69 11.78 3.69
CA LYS A 46 -9.28 12.18 3.76
C LYS A 46 -8.40 10.95 3.88
N LEU A 47 -7.91 10.49 2.73
CA LEU A 47 -7.09 9.30 2.62
C LEU A 47 -5.68 9.66 2.17
N GLY A 48 -4.70 8.94 2.70
CA GLY A 48 -3.31 9.04 2.29
C GLY A 48 -2.73 7.67 1.92
N MET A 49 -1.54 7.68 1.35
CA MET A 49 -0.84 6.46 0.98
C MET A 49 0.65 6.56 1.31
N VAL A 50 1.18 5.49 1.89
CA VAL A 50 2.61 5.21 1.89
C VAL A 50 2.89 4.21 0.78
N GLY A 51 3.49 4.68 -0.31
CA GLY A 51 3.87 3.89 -1.47
C GLY A 51 5.23 3.20 -1.30
N GLY A 52 5.72 2.63 -2.38
CA GLY A 52 7.07 2.07 -2.47
C GLY A 52 7.90 2.76 -3.55
N PRO A 53 9.16 2.33 -3.76
CA PRO A 53 10.07 2.95 -4.72
C PRO A 53 9.48 2.98 -6.14
N ALA A 54 9.64 4.09 -6.82
CA ALA A 54 9.11 4.32 -8.18
C ALA A 54 9.57 3.26 -9.21
N GLY A 55 10.73 2.64 -8.97
CA GLY A 55 11.25 1.55 -9.80
C GLY A 55 10.61 0.18 -9.54
N ASN A 56 9.78 0.03 -8.51
CA ASN A 56 9.08 -1.22 -8.22
C ASN A 56 7.73 -1.26 -8.95
N THR A 57 7.54 -2.29 -9.78
CA THR A 57 6.34 -2.43 -10.64
C THR A 57 5.06 -2.55 -9.80
N ASP A 58 5.05 -3.40 -8.78
CA ASP A 58 3.88 -3.60 -7.93
C ASP A 58 3.53 -2.33 -7.14
N ALA A 59 4.55 -1.65 -6.58
CA ALA A 59 4.33 -0.39 -5.87
C ALA A 59 3.71 0.69 -6.79
N LYS A 60 4.18 0.76 -8.03
CA LYS A 60 3.62 1.67 -9.03
C LYS A 60 2.18 1.30 -9.40
N GLU A 61 1.89 0.03 -9.60
CA GLU A 61 0.52 -0.44 -9.90
C GLU A 61 -0.41 -0.17 -8.72
N ARG A 62 0.04 -0.41 -7.48
CA ARG A 62 -0.72 -0.11 -6.26
C ARG A 62 -1.01 1.39 -6.11
N LYS A 63 -0.03 2.26 -6.37
CA LYS A 63 -0.25 3.73 -6.40
C LYS A 63 -1.28 4.10 -7.46
N ASN A 64 -1.13 3.61 -8.67
CA ASN A 64 -2.06 3.92 -9.76
C ASN A 64 -3.48 3.45 -9.44
N THR A 65 -3.62 2.27 -8.82
CA THR A 65 -4.92 1.76 -8.37
C THR A 65 -5.53 2.64 -7.29
N PHE A 66 -4.72 3.07 -6.31
CA PHE A 66 -5.18 3.98 -5.25
C PHE A 66 -5.74 5.28 -5.86
N ILE A 67 -5.00 5.91 -6.77
CA ILE A 67 -5.44 7.14 -7.47
C ILE A 67 -6.73 6.88 -8.24
N ARG A 68 -6.77 5.83 -9.05
CA ARG A 68 -7.93 5.47 -9.85
C ARG A 68 -9.20 5.26 -9.01
N VAL A 69 -9.10 4.57 -7.88
CA VAL A 69 -10.25 4.31 -7.00
C VAL A 69 -10.73 5.60 -6.34
N LEU A 70 -9.85 6.54 -5.99
CA LEU A 70 -10.26 7.87 -5.53
C LEU A 70 -11.09 8.56 -6.61
N GLU A 71 -10.61 8.62 -7.85
CA GLU A 71 -11.29 9.25 -8.99
C GLU A 71 -12.66 8.59 -9.27
N GLU A 72 -12.74 7.26 -9.25
CA GLU A 72 -14.00 6.50 -9.41
C GLU A 72 -15.03 6.80 -8.30
N ASN A 73 -14.58 7.30 -7.14
CA ASN A 73 -15.44 7.74 -6.04
C ASN A 73 -15.53 9.27 -5.92
N HIS A 74 -15.23 10.01 -6.99
CA HIS A 74 -15.32 11.47 -7.07
C HIS A 74 -14.44 12.20 -6.03
N MET A 75 -13.32 11.59 -5.63
CA MET A 75 -12.32 12.17 -4.75
C MET A 75 -11.07 12.54 -5.55
N SER A 76 -10.48 13.70 -5.22
CA SER A 76 -9.22 14.11 -5.83
C SER A 76 -8.03 13.47 -5.12
N PHE A 77 -7.04 13.04 -5.89
CA PHE A 77 -5.75 12.67 -5.33
C PHE A 77 -4.97 13.93 -4.97
N ASP A 78 -4.42 13.97 -3.76
CA ASP A 78 -3.54 15.04 -3.29
C ASP A 78 -2.13 14.47 -3.12
N GLU A 79 -1.18 14.98 -3.89
CA GLU A 79 0.23 14.54 -3.80
C GLU A 79 0.83 14.76 -2.40
N ASN A 80 0.34 15.71 -1.62
CA ASN A 80 0.78 15.91 -0.24
C ASN A 80 0.32 14.78 0.70
N CYS A 81 -0.69 14.01 0.30
CA CYS A 81 -1.17 12.83 1.02
C CYS A 81 -0.50 11.52 0.57
N PHE A 82 0.59 11.63 -0.21
CA PHE A 82 1.40 10.51 -0.66
C PHE A 82 2.87 10.69 -0.27
N VAL A 83 3.49 9.63 0.21
CA VAL A 83 4.93 9.55 0.42
C VAL A 83 5.49 8.26 -0.15
N GLU A 84 6.70 8.33 -0.68
CA GLU A 84 7.43 7.14 -1.14
C GLU A 84 8.21 6.53 0.02
N GLY A 85 7.88 5.29 0.38
CA GLY A 85 8.65 4.48 1.31
C GLY A 85 9.58 3.51 0.59
N ASN A 86 10.26 2.66 1.35
CA ASN A 86 11.21 1.67 0.85
C ASN A 86 10.73 0.22 0.93
N LEU A 87 9.40 -0.01 0.96
CA LEU A 87 8.73 -1.30 1.13
C LEU A 87 8.99 -1.97 2.49
N SER A 88 9.45 -1.23 3.48
CA SER A 88 9.76 -1.77 4.80
C SER A 88 9.31 -0.86 5.93
N ARG A 89 9.28 -1.42 7.14
CA ARG A 89 9.01 -0.70 8.39
C ARG A 89 10.03 0.40 8.72
N PHE A 90 11.14 0.44 8.01
CA PHE A 90 12.23 1.39 8.26
C PHE A 90 12.13 2.67 7.41
N SER A 91 10.94 3.02 6.93
CA SER A 91 10.67 4.25 6.16
C SER A 91 10.29 5.44 7.06
N ARG A 92 10.93 5.59 8.21
CA ARG A 92 10.54 6.52 9.28
C ARG A 92 10.36 7.97 8.80
N GLU A 93 11.30 8.49 8.04
CA GLU A 93 11.25 9.86 7.52
C GLU A 93 10.01 10.09 6.64
N ALA A 94 9.66 9.11 5.80
CA ALA A 94 8.44 9.17 4.99
C ALA A 94 7.18 9.17 5.85
N PHE A 95 7.15 8.34 6.91
CA PHE A 95 6.00 8.29 7.83
C PHE A 95 5.82 9.61 8.56
N ASP A 96 6.89 10.16 9.13
CA ASP A 96 6.86 11.43 9.86
C ASP A 96 6.38 12.56 8.93
N THR A 97 6.92 12.63 7.72
CA THR A 97 6.50 13.61 6.70
C THR A 97 5.00 13.53 6.40
N LEU A 98 4.47 12.31 6.18
CA LEU A 98 3.05 12.13 5.89
C LEU A 98 2.16 12.56 7.06
N ILE A 99 2.52 12.16 8.28
CA ILE A 99 1.74 12.40 9.50
C ILE A 99 1.72 13.89 9.85
N GLU A 100 2.89 14.55 9.83
CA GLU A 100 3.05 15.96 10.20
C GLU A 100 2.35 16.90 9.22
N ASN A 101 2.47 16.63 7.92
CA ASN A 101 1.86 17.46 6.90
C ASN A 101 0.35 17.22 6.76
N ASN A 102 -0.18 16.09 7.28
CA ASN A 102 -1.56 15.69 7.06
C ASN A 102 -2.25 15.23 8.36
N PRO A 103 -2.40 16.09 9.38
CA PRO A 103 -3.03 15.73 10.65
C PRO A 103 -4.51 15.31 10.49
N GLN A 104 -5.14 15.68 9.36
CA GLN A 104 -6.55 15.40 9.05
C GLN A 104 -6.80 14.02 8.43
N LEU A 105 -5.77 13.24 8.12
CA LEU A 105 -5.95 11.91 7.51
C LEU A 105 -6.76 10.99 8.41
N GLN A 106 -7.80 10.40 7.84
CA GLN A 106 -8.70 9.42 8.46
C GLN A 106 -8.28 7.99 8.19
N GLY A 107 -7.69 7.76 7.01
CA GLY A 107 -7.20 6.46 6.57
C GLY A 107 -5.89 6.57 5.80
N ILE A 108 -5.02 5.59 5.97
CA ILE A 108 -3.75 5.48 5.26
C ILE A 108 -3.64 4.06 4.68
N PHE A 109 -3.46 3.97 3.37
CA PHE A 109 -3.14 2.72 2.69
C PHE A 109 -1.62 2.57 2.58
N CYS A 110 -1.10 1.47 3.07
CA CYS A 110 0.32 1.12 2.96
C CYS A 110 0.54 0.15 1.80
N VAL A 111 1.59 0.37 1.05
CA VAL A 111 1.97 -0.47 -0.09
C VAL A 111 2.08 -1.96 0.27
N ASN A 112 2.49 -2.28 1.50
CA ASN A 112 2.54 -3.63 2.06
C ASN A 112 2.41 -3.61 3.59
N ASP A 113 2.29 -4.78 4.20
CA ASP A 113 2.11 -4.91 5.65
C ASP A 113 3.37 -4.53 6.44
N ASP A 114 4.56 -4.78 5.90
CA ASP A 114 5.79 -4.40 6.60
C ASP A 114 5.91 -2.87 6.74
N THR A 115 5.51 -2.13 5.71
CA THR A 115 5.36 -0.67 5.77
C THR A 115 4.32 -0.26 6.82
N ALA A 116 3.17 -0.95 6.89
CA ALA A 116 2.12 -0.65 7.86
C ALA A 116 2.57 -0.85 9.30
N ILE A 117 3.41 -1.86 9.57
CA ILE A 117 4.00 -2.08 10.90
C ILE A 117 4.80 -0.86 11.34
N GLY A 118 5.68 -0.34 10.48
CA GLY A 118 6.46 0.86 10.79
C GLY A 118 5.60 2.12 10.96
N LEU A 119 4.56 2.25 10.13
CA LEU A 119 3.61 3.36 10.26
C LEU A 119 2.85 3.32 11.58
N TYR A 120 2.48 2.15 12.11
CA TYR A 120 1.85 2.02 13.44
C TYR A 120 2.73 2.60 14.56
N GLU A 121 4.02 2.31 14.51
CA GLU A 121 4.97 2.84 15.48
C GLU A 121 5.12 4.35 15.35
N ALA A 122 5.23 4.85 14.12
CA ALA A 122 5.31 6.28 13.86
C ALA A 122 4.07 7.04 14.34
N LEU A 123 2.87 6.54 14.03
CA LEU A 123 1.62 7.13 14.48
C LEU A 123 1.53 7.22 16.00
N LYS A 124 1.90 6.15 16.73
CA LYS A 124 1.90 6.16 18.20
C LYS A 124 2.87 7.20 18.76
N LEU A 125 4.04 7.38 18.15
CA LEU A 125 5.01 8.40 18.54
C LEU A 125 4.52 9.84 18.30
N HIS A 126 3.67 10.03 17.28
CA HIS A 126 2.95 11.30 17.04
C HIS A 126 1.66 11.44 17.83
N GLY A 127 1.40 10.56 18.82
CA GLY A 127 0.21 10.61 19.67
C GLY A 127 -1.09 10.22 18.96
N ARG A 128 -1.01 9.57 17.79
CA ARG A 128 -2.18 9.08 17.03
C ARG A 128 -2.31 7.57 17.17
N MET A 129 -3.47 7.12 17.57
CA MET A 129 -3.72 5.69 17.76
C MET A 129 -4.22 5.03 16.47
N PRO A 130 -3.43 4.07 15.88
CA PRO A 130 -3.91 3.28 14.77
C PRO A 130 -5.21 2.56 15.11
N GLY A 131 -6.12 2.49 14.13
CA GLY A 131 -7.43 1.87 14.32
C GLY A 131 -8.45 2.72 15.05
N LYS A 132 -8.04 3.74 15.81
CA LYS A 132 -8.93 4.69 16.52
C LYS A 132 -8.93 6.05 15.82
N ASP A 133 -7.80 6.74 15.82
CA ASP A 133 -7.67 8.10 15.29
C ASP A 133 -7.42 8.10 13.77
N VAL A 134 -6.79 7.05 13.27
CA VAL A 134 -6.55 6.81 11.85
C VAL A 134 -6.61 5.32 11.55
N LYS A 135 -7.33 4.96 10.49
CA LYS A 135 -7.36 3.57 10.01
C LYS A 135 -6.16 3.32 9.10
N VAL A 136 -5.53 2.17 9.25
CA VAL A 136 -4.41 1.77 8.42
C VAL A 136 -4.75 0.45 7.73
N PHE A 137 -4.49 0.41 6.43
CA PHE A 137 -4.66 -0.78 5.61
C PHE A 137 -3.32 -1.16 4.98
N GLY A 138 -3.02 -2.44 4.99
CA GLY A 138 -1.83 -3.02 4.39
C GLY A 138 -2.16 -3.88 3.17
N TYR A 139 -1.17 -4.60 2.71
CA TYR A 139 -1.23 -5.57 1.61
C TYR A 139 -0.25 -6.71 1.93
N ASP A 140 -0.56 -7.93 1.59
CA ASP A 140 0.15 -9.21 1.73
C ASP A 140 -0.46 -10.15 2.79
N ASN A 141 -1.27 -9.64 3.72
CA ASN A 141 -1.90 -10.41 4.80
C ASN A 141 -0.90 -11.29 5.58
N MET A 142 0.18 -10.68 6.02
CA MET A 142 1.23 -11.37 6.79
C MET A 142 0.70 -11.90 8.13
N LEU A 143 1.21 -13.03 8.58
CA LEU A 143 0.86 -13.59 9.90
C LEU A 143 1.16 -12.63 11.06
N SER A 144 2.15 -11.76 10.92
CA SER A 144 2.47 -10.71 11.89
C SER A 144 1.40 -9.64 11.98
N SER A 145 0.69 -9.38 10.88
CA SER A 145 -0.34 -8.33 10.79
C SER A 145 -1.55 -8.63 11.70
N ALA A 146 -1.92 -9.90 11.80
CA ALA A 146 -2.97 -10.34 12.71
C ALA A 146 -2.60 -10.23 14.20
N LYS A 147 -1.30 -10.13 14.52
CA LYS A 147 -0.78 -10.00 15.89
C LYS A 147 -0.50 -8.56 16.32
N MET A 148 -0.70 -7.61 15.43
CA MET A 148 -0.59 -6.18 15.75
C MET A 148 -1.71 -5.74 16.70
N GLU A 149 -1.51 -4.64 17.40
CA GLU A 149 -2.52 -4.09 18.29
C GLU A 149 -2.81 -2.61 17.94
N PRO A 150 -4.01 -2.36 17.39
CA PRO A 150 -5.04 -3.33 16.94
C PRO A 150 -4.55 -4.16 15.74
N PRO A 151 -5.17 -5.33 15.45
CA PRO A 151 -4.85 -6.12 14.25
C PRO A 151 -4.96 -5.27 12.98
N LEU A 152 -4.01 -5.44 12.07
CA LEU A 152 -3.99 -4.71 10.80
C LEU A 152 -5.02 -5.28 9.82
N SER A 153 -5.82 -4.39 9.24
CA SER A 153 -6.61 -4.73 8.05
C SER A 153 -5.67 -4.80 6.85
N SER A 154 -5.68 -5.91 6.14
CA SER A 154 -4.76 -6.12 5.01
C SER A 154 -5.45 -6.80 3.83
N VAL A 155 -5.03 -6.43 2.64
CA VAL A 155 -5.43 -7.09 1.40
C VAL A 155 -4.69 -8.42 1.29
N TRP A 156 -5.42 -9.49 1.08
CA TRP A 156 -4.84 -10.78 0.77
C TRP A 156 -4.73 -10.97 -0.75
N ALA A 157 -3.50 -11.05 -1.25
CA ALA A 157 -3.24 -11.48 -2.60
C ALA A 157 -3.29 -13.02 -2.63
N ASP A 158 -4.47 -13.56 -2.96
CA ASP A 158 -4.64 -15.01 -3.12
C ASP A 158 -3.78 -15.49 -4.30
N PRO A 159 -2.84 -16.41 -4.09
CA PRO A 159 -2.03 -16.96 -5.17
C PRO A 159 -2.75 -18.08 -5.97
N ALA A 160 -4.07 -18.27 -5.79
CA ALA A 160 -4.83 -19.35 -6.43
C ALA A 160 -4.84 -19.32 -7.95
#